data_5825e9785943b2dd7b0fc8f625956e5c
#
_entry.id   5825e9785943b2dd7b0fc8f625956e5c
#
_cell.length_a   1.000
_cell.length_b   1.000
_cell.length_c   1.000
_cell.angle_alpha   90.00
_cell.angle_beta   90.00
_cell.angle_gamma   90.00
#
_symmetry.space_group_name_H-M   'P 1'
#
loop_
_entity.id
_entity.type
_entity.pdbx_description
1 polymer ?
#
loop_
_entity_poly.entity_id
_entity_poly.type
_entity_poly.pdbx_seq_one_letter_code
_entity_poly.pdbx_strand_id
1 'polypeptide(L)'
;MIENIKVEFGRTSDIDSWMRLVRKVSWNFPGLETEQSIDEHKIIVLKFMNDKRALCVKNEQEIVGVLLYSRKYNMICCLAVDPAYRKRGIASILLKEALDKLDRYKDITVSTFRENDVKGIAPRKLYKKFGFEEGELIEEFGYPNQRFVLHADKSVDNVIIGTKSWELQR
;
A
#
# COMPACT_ATOMS: atom_id res chain seq x y z
N MET A 1 -3.76 10.97 -21.63
CA MET A 1 -2.64 11.21 -20.73
C MET A 1 -3.18 11.73 -19.39
N ILE A 2 -2.69 11.23 -18.27
CA ILE A 2 -3.10 11.76 -16.95
C ILE A 2 -2.29 13.03 -16.71
N GLU A 3 -2.91 14.19 -16.82
CA GLU A 3 -2.22 15.48 -16.62
C GLU A 3 -1.99 15.78 -15.14
N ASN A 4 -2.96 15.43 -14.27
CA ASN A 4 -2.88 15.64 -12.82
C ASN A 4 -3.23 14.34 -12.09
N ILE A 5 -2.22 13.69 -11.53
CA ILE A 5 -2.40 12.48 -10.73
C ILE A 5 -2.94 12.89 -9.36
N LYS A 6 -4.15 12.44 -9.04
CA LYS A 6 -4.79 12.70 -7.76
C LYS A 6 -5.16 11.39 -7.08
N VAL A 7 -4.78 11.27 -5.81
CA VAL A 7 -5.22 10.15 -4.97
C VAL A 7 -6.54 10.51 -4.31
N GLU A 8 -7.48 9.58 -4.34
CA GLU A 8 -8.76 9.71 -3.66
C GLU A 8 -9.15 8.42 -2.96
N PHE A 9 -10.10 8.50 -2.04
CA PHE A 9 -10.65 7.30 -1.45
C PHE A 9 -11.48 6.54 -2.48
N GLY A 10 -11.24 5.22 -2.58
CA GLY A 10 -12.10 4.32 -3.32
C GLY A 10 -13.43 4.17 -2.61
N ARG A 11 -14.52 4.38 -3.34
CA ARG A 11 -15.88 4.24 -2.84
C ARG A 11 -16.47 2.91 -3.28
N THR A 12 -17.51 2.43 -2.58
CA THR A 12 -18.16 1.18 -2.95
C THR A 12 -18.71 1.20 -4.38
N SER A 13 -19.09 2.39 -4.90
CA SER A 13 -19.48 2.57 -6.31
C SER A 13 -18.34 2.33 -7.31
N ASP A 14 -17.10 2.33 -6.85
CA ASP A 14 -15.91 2.08 -7.68
C ASP A 14 -15.55 0.59 -7.77
N ILE A 15 -16.28 -0.28 -7.10
CA ILE A 15 -15.88 -1.68 -6.93
C ILE A 15 -15.66 -2.42 -8.27
N ASP A 16 -16.50 -2.17 -9.25
CA ASP A 16 -16.36 -2.87 -10.54
C ASP A 16 -15.08 -2.46 -11.26
N SER A 17 -14.77 -1.17 -11.30
CA SER A 17 -13.52 -0.68 -11.89
C SER A 17 -12.30 -1.14 -11.09
N TRP A 18 -12.38 -1.13 -9.76
CA TRP A 18 -11.34 -1.65 -8.89
C TRP A 18 -11.04 -3.12 -9.20
N MET A 19 -12.06 -3.95 -9.29
CA MET A 19 -11.89 -5.38 -9.54
C MET A 19 -11.44 -5.67 -10.97
N ARG A 20 -11.75 -4.82 -11.95
CA ARG A 20 -11.17 -4.93 -13.29
C ARG A 20 -9.64 -4.79 -13.24
N LEU A 21 -9.13 -3.85 -12.45
CA LEU A 21 -7.68 -3.72 -12.27
C LEU A 21 -7.10 -4.94 -11.54
N VAL A 22 -7.74 -5.40 -10.47
CA VAL A 22 -7.30 -6.60 -9.74
C VAL A 22 -7.15 -7.80 -10.69
N ARG A 23 -8.13 -8.03 -11.57
CA ARG A 23 -8.07 -9.11 -12.55
C ARG A 23 -6.89 -8.96 -13.53
N LYS A 24 -6.59 -7.75 -13.97
CA LYS A 24 -5.44 -7.49 -14.86
C LYS A 24 -4.11 -7.86 -14.22
N VAL A 25 -3.98 -7.70 -12.91
CA VAL A 25 -2.71 -7.90 -12.20
C VAL A 25 -2.69 -9.15 -11.32
N SER A 26 -3.76 -9.93 -11.31
CA SER A 26 -3.91 -11.09 -10.42
C SER A 26 -2.79 -12.12 -10.56
N TRP A 27 -2.22 -12.27 -11.76
CA TRP A 27 -1.07 -13.14 -12.02
C TRP A 27 0.17 -12.75 -11.21
N ASN A 28 0.25 -11.50 -10.76
CA ASN A 28 1.38 -10.95 -10.00
C ASN A 28 1.12 -10.94 -8.49
N PHE A 29 -0.03 -11.46 -8.04
CA PHE A 29 -0.39 -11.45 -6.61
C PHE A 29 -0.69 -12.86 -6.14
N PRO A 30 0.17 -13.45 -5.27
CA PRO A 30 -0.12 -14.72 -4.62
C PRO A 30 -1.45 -14.64 -3.86
N GLY A 31 -2.25 -15.69 -3.97
CA GLY A 31 -3.57 -15.75 -3.32
C GLY A 31 -4.73 -15.31 -4.21
N LEU A 32 -4.48 -14.87 -5.46
CA LEU A 32 -5.52 -14.46 -6.42
C LEU A 32 -5.57 -15.37 -7.66
N GLU A 33 -5.25 -16.64 -7.50
CA GLU A 33 -5.13 -17.59 -8.62
C GLU A 33 -6.47 -18.15 -9.11
N THR A 34 -7.52 -18.04 -8.31
CA THR A 34 -8.85 -18.61 -8.62
C THR A 34 -9.94 -17.56 -8.61
N GLU A 35 -11.06 -17.82 -9.32
CA GLU A 35 -12.24 -16.95 -9.28
C GLU A 35 -12.78 -16.81 -7.86
N GLN A 36 -12.77 -17.91 -7.09
CA GLN A 36 -13.20 -17.87 -5.69
C GLN A 36 -12.32 -16.90 -4.86
N SER A 37 -11.01 -16.96 -5.01
CA SER A 37 -10.10 -16.08 -4.29
C SER A 37 -10.26 -14.61 -4.70
N ILE A 38 -10.58 -14.34 -5.96
CA ILE A 38 -10.89 -12.99 -6.44
C ILE A 38 -12.20 -12.49 -5.84
N ASP A 39 -13.23 -13.34 -5.78
CA ASP A 39 -14.52 -12.99 -5.15
C ASP A 39 -14.36 -12.70 -3.65
N GLU A 40 -13.56 -13.48 -2.95
CA GLU A 40 -13.23 -13.25 -1.54
C GLU A 40 -12.46 -11.93 -1.36
N HIS A 41 -11.54 -11.64 -2.25
CA HIS A 41 -10.80 -10.37 -2.26
C HIS A 41 -11.73 -9.17 -2.48
N LYS A 42 -12.73 -9.30 -3.34
CA LYS A 42 -13.75 -8.26 -3.55
C LYS A 42 -14.46 -7.88 -2.25
N ILE A 43 -14.82 -8.87 -1.45
CA ILE A 43 -15.45 -8.65 -0.14
C ILE A 43 -14.52 -7.86 0.77
N ILE A 44 -13.23 -8.21 0.78
CA ILE A 44 -12.20 -7.50 1.55
C ILE A 44 -12.08 -6.05 1.08
N VAL A 45 -12.01 -5.83 -0.23
CA VAL A 45 -11.91 -4.47 -0.80
C VAL A 45 -13.10 -3.61 -0.38
N LEU A 46 -14.33 -4.14 -0.47
CA LEU A 46 -15.53 -3.42 -0.04
C LEU A 46 -15.47 -3.00 1.42
N LYS A 47 -14.95 -3.88 2.28
CA LYS A 47 -14.75 -3.59 3.70
C LYS A 47 -13.73 -2.44 3.89
N PHE A 48 -12.60 -2.49 3.18
CA PHE A 48 -11.60 -1.42 3.22
C PHE A 48 -12.16 -0.09 2.70
N MET A 49 -12.98 -0.12 1.65
CA MET A 49 -13.65 1.08 1.14
C MET A 49 -14.59 1.70 2.18
N ASN A 50 -15.40 0.88 2.84
CA ASN A 50 -16.30 1.34 3.92
C ASN A 50 -15.55 1.95 5.10
N ASP A 51 -14.38 1.42 5.41
CA ASP A 51 -13.54 1.89 6.52
C ASP A 51 -12.59 3.03 6.12
N LYS A 52 -12.67 3.53 4.88
CA LYS A 52 -11.77 4.56 4.33
C LYS A 52 -10.30 4.17 4.43
N ARG A 53 -9.99 2.94 4.05
CA ARG A 53 -8.63 2.36 4.00
C ARG A 53 -8.27 1.89 2.60
N ALA A 54 -8.99 2.37 1.60
CA ALA A 54 -8.78 2.07 0.20
C ALA A 54 -8.52 3.37 -0.55
N LEU A 55 -7.35 3.47 -1.19
CA LEU A 55 -6.96 4.63 -2.00
C LEU A 55 -6.88 4.23 -3.45
N CYS A 56 -7.18 5.15 -4.35
CA CYS A 56 -7.06 4.91 -5.78
C CYS A 56 -6.65 6.15 -6.56
N VAL A 57 -6.16 5.90 -7.76
CA VAL A 57 -5.93 6.89 -8.81
C VAL A 57 -6.80 6.48 -10.00
N LYS A 58 -7.48 7.45 -10.57
CA LYS A 58 -8.34 7.26 -11.76
C LYS A 58 -7.80 7.99 -12.96
N ASN A 59 -8.00 7.43 -14.12
CA ASN A 59 -7.96 8.13 -15.39
C ASN A 59 -9.40 8.19 -15.92
N GLU A 60 -9.98 9.39 -15.93
CA GLU A 60 -11.40 9.59 -16.13
C GLU A 60 -12.21 8.83 -15.06
N GLN A 61 -12.99 7.82 -15.43
CA GLN A 61 -13.76 7.00 -14.49
C GLN A 61 -13.11 5.67 -14.16
N GLU A 62 -12.01 5.31 -14.85
CA GLU A 62 -11.34 4.03 -14.67
C GLU A 62 -10.23 4.10 -13.62
N ILE A 63 -10.23 3.14 -12.71
CA ILE A 63 -9.17 2.98 -11.71
C ILE A 63 -7.92 2.41 -12.39
N VAL A 64 -6.80 3.11 -12.22
CA VAL A 64 -5.51 2.74 -12.81
C VAL A 64 -4.45 2.45 -11.75
N GLY A 65 -4.72 2.76 -10.49
CA GLY A 65 -3.86 2.43 -9.36
C GLY A 65 -4.68 2.28 -8.09
N VAL A 66 -4.27 1.35 -7.23
CA VAL A 66 -4.98 1.02 -5.98
C VAL A 66 -3.99 0.78 -4.85
N LEU A 67 -4.41 1.12 -3.64
CA LEU A 67 -3.66 0.81 -2.42
C LEU A 67 -4.64 0.53 -1.28
N LEU A 68 -4.41 -0.56 -0.55
CA LEU A 68 -5.10 -0.88 0.69
C LEU A 68 -4.12 -0.78 1.86
N TYR A 69 -4.56 -0.20 2.97
CA TYR A 69 -3.73 -0.11 4.17
C TYR A 69 -4.52 -0.42 5.44
N SER A 70 -3.84 -0.80 6.49
CA SER A 70 -4.41 -1.12 7.80
C SER A 70 -3.86 -0.19 8.87
N ARG A 71 -4.74 0.57 9.53
CA ARG A 71 -4.35 1.38 10.69
C ARG A 71 -4.11 0.52 11.92
N LYS A 72 -4.86 -0.57 12.08
CA LYS A 72 -4.71 -1.49 13.20
C LYS A 72 -3.33 -2.13 13.24
N TYR A 73 -2.83 -2.59 12.11
CA TYR A 73 -1.53 -3.23 12.00
C TYR A 73 -0.44 -2.29 11.50
N ASN A 74 -0.78 -1.05 11.19
CA ASN A 74 0.12 -0.02 10.68
C ASN A 74 0.91 -0.51 9.47
N MET A 75 0.20 -1.00 8.44
CA MET A 75 0.82 -1.67 7.32
C MET A 75 0.16 -1.33 5.98
N ILE A 76 0.94 -1.45 4.92
CA ILE A 76 0.44 -1.46 3.54
C ILE A 76 0.03 -2.90 3.21
N CYS A 77 -1.21 -3.10 2.81
CA CYS A 77 -1.76 -4.44 2.54
C CYS A 77 -1.71 -4.82 1.07
N CYS A 78 -1.85 -3.85 0.17
CA CYS A 78 -1.86 -4.09 -1.27
C CYS A 78 -1.51 -2.80 -1.99
N LEU A 79 -0.75 -2.90 -3.07
CA LEU A 79 -0.42 -1.78 -3.95
C LEU A 79 -0.27 -2.32 -5.37
N ALA A 80 -1.07 -1.80 -6.29
CA ALA A 80 -1.05 -2.24 -7.68
C ALA A 80 -1.31 -1.08 -8.63
N VAL A 81 -0.65 -1.11 -9.78
CA VAL A 81 -0.83 -0.13 -10.86
C VAL A 81 -1.09 -0.88 -12.17
N ASP A 82 -2.04 -0.39 -12.95
CA ASP A 82 -2.32 -0.91 -14.28
C ASP A 82 -1.03 -0.89 -15.11
N PRO A 83 -0.64 -2.01 -15.73
CA PRO A 83 0.58 -2.09 -16.54
C PRO A 83 0.70 -1.01 -17.61
N ALA A 84 -0.42 -0.55 -18.18
CA ALA A 84 -0.44 0.51 -19.18
C ALA A 84 -0.09 1.90 -18.59
N TYR A 85 -0.12 2.05 -17.26
CA TYR A 85 0.10 3.32 -16.56
C TYR A 85 1.34 3.31 -15.66
N ARG A 86 2.21 2.32 -15.80
CA ARG A 86 3.46 2.24 -15.03
C ARG A 86 4.46 3.33 -15.44
N LYS A 87 5.45 3.59 -14.58
CA LYS A 87 6.51 4.60 -14.77
C LYS A 87 5.98 6.05 -14.87
N ARG A 88 4.82 6.31 -14.28
CA ARG A 88 4.20 7.64 -14.22
C ARG A 88 4.08 8.19 -12.80
N GLY A 89 4.70 7.52 -11.82
CA GLY A 89 4.70 7.93 -10.43
C GLY A 89 3.43 7.60 -9.66
N ILE A 90 2.52 6.80 -10.20
CA ILE A 90 1.24 6.46 -9.55
C ILE A 90 1.47 5.67 -8.25
N ALA A 91 2.34 4.65 -8.28
CA ALA A 91 2.64 3.87 -7.07
C ALA A 91 3.28 4.75 -5.99
N SER A 92 4.18 5.65 -6.37
CA SER A 92 4.84 6.58 -5.43
C SER A 92 3.84 7.52 -4.77
N ILE A 93 2.91 8.09 -5.51
CA ILE A 93 1.93 9.03 -4.94
C ILE A 93 0.92 8.32 -4.06
N LEU A 94 0.51 7.10 -4.41
CA LEU A 94 -0.35 6.26 -3.56
C LEU A 94 0.34 5.91 -2.26
N LEU A 95 1.60 5.47 -2.32
CA LEU A 95 2.38 5.11 -1.14
C LEU A 95 2.58 6.31 -0.21
N LYS A 96 2.95 7.47 -0.78
CA LYS A 96 3.11 8.70 0.00
C LYS A 96 1.83 9.06 0.75
N GLU A 97 0.70 9.03 0.08
CA GLU A 97 -0.60 9.34 0.67
C GLU A 97 -0.97 8.36 1.79
N ALA A 98 -0.72 7.07 1.59
CA ALA A 98 -0.96 6.06 2.62
C ALA A 98 -0.06 6.26 3.85
N LEU A 99 1.22 6.57 3.65
CA LEU A 99 2.15 6.84 4.75
C LEU A 99 1.72 8.04 5.59
N ASP A 100 1.13 9.06 4.97
CA ASP A 100 0.59 10.23 5.67
C ASP A 100 -0.62 9.89 6.56
N LYS A 101 -1.29 8.77 6.28
CA LYS A 101 -2.47 8.29 7.03
C LYS A 101 -2.13 7.24 8.09
N LEU A 102 -0.92 6.71 8.07
CA LEU A 102 -0.43 5.72 9.02
C LEU A 102 0.36 6.38 10.15
N ASP A 103 0.58 5.64 11.22
CA ASP A 103 1.29 6.13 12.42
C ASP A 103 2.81 6.08 12.19
N ARG A 104 3.42 7.26 12.01
CA ARG A 104 4.87 7.39 11.77
C ARG A 104 5.70 7.25 13.05
N TYR A 105 5.06 7.20 14.22
CA TYR A 105 5.73 6.94 15.51
C TYR A 105 5.94 5.46 15.76
N LYS A 106 5.39 4.61 14.93
CA LYS A 106 5.52 3.16 14.96
C LYS A 106 6.07 2.67 13.64
N ASP A 107 6.64 1.48 13.65
CA ASP A 107 7.08 0.83 12.42
C ASP A 107 5.90 0.61 11.47
N ILE A 108 6.12 0.89 10.19
CA ILE A 108 5.18 0.60 9.12
C ILE A 108 5.75 -0.57 8.31
N THR A 109 4.94 -1.58 8.06
CA THR A 109 5.37 -2.76 7.33
C THR A 109 4.66 -2.94 6.01
N VAL A 110 5.30 -3.65 5.11
CA VAL A 110 4.73 -4.12 3.85
C VAL A 110 5.43 -5.43 3.48
N SER A 111 4.70 -6.35 2.89
CA SER A 111 5.27 -7.60 2.37
C SER A 111 5.43 -7.50 0.86
N THR A 112 6.55 -7.98 0.34
CA THR A 112 6.83 -8.01 -1.09
C THR A 112 7.63 -9.26 -1.46
N PHE A 113 7.96 -9.40 -2.72
CA PHE A 113 8.72 -10.53 -3.24
C PHE A 113 10.17 -10.52 -2.72
N ARG A 114 10.81 -11.68 -2.69
CA ARG A 114 12.23 -11.80 -2.29
C ARG A 114 13.15 -11.26 -3.38
N GLU A 115 14.39 -10.99 -3.00
CA GLU A 115 15.41 -10.39 -3.87
C GLU A 115 15.65 -11.18 -5.18
N ASN A 116 15.59 -12.50 -5.11
CA ASN A 116 15.79 -13.36 -6.28
C ASN A 116 14.56 -13.52 -7.18
N ASP A 117 13.44 -12.89 -6.83
CA ASP A 117 12.22 -12.96 -7.60
C ASP A 117 12.13 -11.74 -8.55
N VAL A 118 12.04 -11.98 -9.84
CA VAL A 118 11.95 -10.94 -10.86
C VAL A 118 10.73 -10.02 -10.65
N LYS A 119 9.65 -10.54 -10.08
CA LYS A 119 8.46 -9.77 -9.75
C LYS A 119 8.71 -8.72 -8.66
N GLY A 120 9.77 -8.91 -7.87
CA GLY A 120 10.14 -8.01 -6.79
C GLY A 120 10.96 -6.80 -7.20
N ILE A 121 11.51 -6.75 -8.42
CA ILE A 121 12.44 -5.70 -8.83
C ILE A 121 11.84 -4.30 -8.65
N ALA A 122 10.68 -4.05 -9.22
CA ALA A 122 10.03 -2.74 -9.15
C ALA A 122 9.50 -2.39 -7.74
N PRO A 123 8.72 -3.27 -7.05
CA PRO A 123 8.20 -2.92 -5.74
C PRO A 123 9.30 -2.79 -4.68
N ARG A 124 10.33 -3.63 -4.67
CA ARG A 124 11.44 -3.53 -3.74
C ARG A 124 12.17 -2.20 -3.89
N LYS A 125 12.43 -1.77 -5.13
CA LYS A 125 13.04 -0.48 -5.43
C LYS A 125 12.20 0.69 -4.91
N LEU A 126 10.88 0.61 -5.10
CA LEU A 126 9.94 1.62 -4.61
C LEU A 126 9.99 1.74 -3.10
N TYR A 127 9.88 0.63 -2.37
CA TYR A 127 9.89 0.66 -0.91
C TYR A 127 11.22 1.16 -0.36
N LYS A 128 12.34 0.74 -0.91
CA LYS A 128 13.67 1.25 -0.51
C LYS A 128 13.80 2.75 -0.73
N LYS A 129 13.26 3.27 -1.84
CA LYS A 129 13.24 4.72 -2.12
C LYS A 129 12.49 5.50 -1.04
N PHE A 130 11.45 4.93 -0.45
CA PHE A 130 10.69 5.55 0.64
C PHE A 130 11.30 5.30 2.03
N GLY A 131 12.45 4.65 2.10
CA GLY A 131 13.16 4.42 3.36
C GLY A 131 12.86 3.10 4.05
N PHE A 132 12.06 2.22 3.43
CA PHE A 132 11.85 0.88 3.95
C PHE A 132 13.14 0.06 3.87
N GLU A 133 13.38 -0.73 4.90
CA GLU A 133 14.50 -1.66 4.98
C GLU A 133 14.03 -3.10 4.89
N GLU A 134 14.88 -3.97 4.37
CA GLU A 134 14.61 -5.40 4.30
C GLU A 134 14.51 -5.98 5.71
N GLY A 135 13.43 -6.69 5.98
CA GLY A 135 13.19 -7.39 7.24
C GLY A 135 13.21 -8.90 7.04
N GLU A 136 12.40 -9.59 7.85
CA GLU A 136 12.37 -11.05 7.85
C GLU A 136 11.83 -11.66 6.56
N LEU A 137 12.36 -12.83 6.23
CA LEU A 137 11.80 -13.67 5.18
C LEU A 137 10.55 -14.37 5.72
N ILE A 138 9.47 -14.29 4.98
CA ILE A 138 8.18 -14.85 5.34
C ILE A 138 7.59 -15.63 4.19
N GLU A 139 6.48 -16.28 4.43
CA GLU A 139 5.67 -16.93 3.42
C GLU A 139 4.23 -16.45 3.55
N GLU A 140 3.63 -16.00 2.45
CA GLU A 140 2.24 -15.57 2.40
C GLU A 140 1.52 -16.31 1.28
N PHE A 141 0.35 -16.87 1.57
CA PHE A 141 -0.45 -17.64 0.61
C PHE A 141 0.37 -18.77 -0.06
N GLY A 142 1.28 -19.40 0.70
CA GLY A 142 2.17 -20.44 0.19
C GLY A 142 3.29 -19.92 -0.72
N TYR A 143 3.51 -18.62 -0.79
CA TYR A 143 4.50 -18.00 -1.67
C TYR A 143 5.61 -17.31 -0.86
N PRO A 144 6.90 -17.48 -1.26
CA PRO A 144 8.02 -16.83 -0.57
C PRO A 144 7.99 -15.31 -0.72
N ASN A 145 7.90 -14.61 0.40
CA ASN A 145 7.89 -13.15 0.48
C ASN A 145 8.95 -12.65 1.46
N GLN A 146 9.10 -11.34 1.52
CA GLN A 146 9.93 -10.65 2.50
C GLN A 146 9.16 -9.46 3.07
N ARG A 147 9.21 -9.30 4.39
CA ARG A 147 8.69 -8.12 5.05
C ARG A 147 9.67 -6.98 4.93
N PHE A 148 9.18 -5.81 4.53
CA PHE A 148 9.93 -4.56 4.54
C PHE A 148 9.40 -3.69 5.68
N VAL A 149 10.29 -2.93 6.33
CA VAL A 149 9.95 -2.12 7.49
C VAL A 149 10.41 -0.68 7.28
N LEU A 150 9.49 0.24 7.42
CA LEU A 150 9.81 1.66 7.60
C LEU A 150 9.81 1.91 9.10
N HIS A 151 11.01 2.09 9.66
CA HIS A 151 11.18 2.26 11.10
C HIS A 151 10.57 3.56 11.60
N ALA A 152 10.11 3.55 12.84
CA ALA A 152 9.53 4.70 13.50
C ALA A 152 10.45 5.93 13.41
N ASP A 153 9.85 7.10 13.19
CA ASP A 153 10.58 8.36 13.11
C ASP A 153 10.96 8.85 14.51
N LYS A 154 12.18 8.53 14.95
CA LYS A 154 12.70 8.90 16.26
C LYS A 154 12.91 10.41 16.43
N SER A 155 13.05 11.16 15.34
CA SER A 155 13.19 12.63 15.42
C SER A 155 11.90 13.30 15.88
N VAL A 156 10.75 12.69 15.55
CA VAL A 156 9.43 13.16 15.97
C VAL A 156 9.19 12.85 17.44
N ASP A 157 9.63 11.68 17.93
CA ASP A 157 9.57 11.33 19.35
C ASP A 157 10.32 12.31 20.22
N ASN A 158 11.50 12.76 19.79
CA ASN A 158 12.31 13.75 20.50
C ASN A 158 11.62 15.11 20.58
N VAL A 159 10.87 15.51 19.53
CA VAL A 159 10.10 16.77 19.54
C VAL A 159 8.91 16.68 20.49
N ILE A 160 8.22 15.55 20.53
CA ILE A 160 7.08 15.32 21.45
C ILE A 160 7.52 15.22 22.90
N ILE A 161 8.63 14.52 23.18
CA ILE A 161 9.21 14.43 24.51
C ILE A 161 9.64 15.82 24.98
N GLY A 162 10.26 16.62 24.08
CA GLY A 162 10.62 18.02 24.35
C GLY A 162 9.40 18.88 24.65
N THR A 163 8.31 18.71 23.93
CA THR A 163 7.08 19.49 24.15
C THR A 163 6.38 19.11 25.46
N LYS A 164 6.33 17.83 25.80
CA LYS A 164 5.72 17.36 27.05
C LYS A 164 6.53 17.73 28.30
N SER A 165 7.85 17.82 28.21
CA SER A 165 8.69 18.12 29.36
C SER A 165 8.53 19.58 29.85
N TRP A 166 8.25 20.54 28.96
CA TRP A 166 8.02 21.92 29.41
C TRP A 166 6.56 22.18 29.79
N GLU A 167 5.60 21.39 29.27
CA GLU A 167 4.21 21.44 29.78
C GLU A 167 4.10 20.94 31.20
N LEU A 168 4.94 19.96 31.58
CA LEU A 168 5.00 19.43 32.94
C LEU A 168 5.72 20.35 33.94
N GLN A 169 6.46 21.35 33.47
CA GLN A 169 7.16 22.33 34.28
C GLN A 169 6.35 23.61 34.56
N ARG A 170 5.15 23.68 34.02
CA ARG A 170 4.19 24.74 34.33
C ARG A 170 3.21 24.28 35.42
#